data_e087485822c681410703602de851b75a
#
_entry.id   e087485822c681410703602de851b75a
#
_cell.length_a   1.000
_cell.length_b   1.000
_cell.length_c   1.000
_cell.angle_alpha   90.00
_cell.angle_beta   90.00
_cell.angle_gamma   90.00
#
_symmetry.space_group_name_H-M   'P 1'
#
loop_
_entity.id
_entity.type
_entity.pdbx_description
1 polymer ?
#
loop_
_entity_poly.entity_id
_entity_poly.type
_entity_poly.pdbx_seq_one_letter_code
_entity_poly.pdbx_strand_id
1 'polypeptide(L)'
;DVLQVQSDYSNTFNWGGKKHAVLTGVDYYDDDAKRNQNYANTTPRPTTTVGTPDNGVGVADGRAPVQWNTFQARNVGLYFQDTISLTDTLKLVAGLRYDDFKASYRNPNGSLSSDRSDSLFSPRAGLIFQPDALSSYYLSYGTSYNTSGDTYQFSPGLSNSTARSANTPAEKSRNIEIGGKFELFERRALLGVAAFYSEKYNERNTDPDTAAQQELLSGKRHAAGMEFNLAGRMTPKWEVFFNHTWIPDAKIDQSNVARNSTGTGAQVQGDRPGLTPKHSGSFWSTYAVTSSVRVGAGLTYRGKQNPEGQRSYYASGFSTVDAMVEYAFDEKTSLKLNVSNLFDRVYADALYRGFYTPGAARSVQVTLKTRF
;
A
#
# COMPACT_ATOMS: atom_id res chain seq x y z
N ASP A 1 17.79 -6.57 -12.35
CA ASP A 1 18.41 -5.25 -12.32
C ASP A 1 17.33 -4.21 -12.53
N VAL A 2 17.39 -3.11 -11.79
CA VAL A 2 16.43 -2.00 -11.91
C VAL A 2 17.22 -0.71 -12.09
N LEU A 3 16.88 0.06 -13.12
CA LEU A 3 17.35 1.43 -13.31
C LEU A 3 16.15 2.38 -13.23
N GLN A 4 16.25 3.38 -12.37
CA GLN A 4 15.26 4.44 -12.31
C GLN A 4 15.97 5.79 -12.34
N VAL A 5 15.48 6.67 -13.22
CA VAL A 5 15.96 8.05 -13.35
C VAL A 5 14.78 8.98 -13.35
N GLN A 6 14.82 10.02 -12.54
CA GLN A 6 13.78 11.05 -12.47
C GLN A 6 14.40 12.43 -12.53
N SER A 7 13.77 13.35 -13.23
CA SER A 7 14.14 14.76 -13.28
C SER A 7 12.90 15.62 -13.13
N ASP A 8 12.94 16.52 -12.16
CA ASP A 8 11.85 17.45 -11.85
C ASP A 8 12.31 18.90 -12.12
N TYR A 9 11.39 19.67 -12.66
CA TYR A 9 11.52 21.12 -12.75
C TYR A 9 10.31 21.78 -12.04
N SER A 10 10.60 22.70 -11.13
CA SER A 10 9.58 23.49 -10.46
C SER A 10 9.86 24.98 -10.62
N ASN A 11 8.83 25.76 -10.85
CA ASN A 11 8.91 27.19 -10.96
C ASN A 11 7.64 27.88 -10.48
N THR A 12 7.78 29.13 -10.07
CA THR A 12 6.65 30.00 -9.69
C THR A 12 6.72 31.28 -10.50
N PHE A 13 5.64 31.63 -11.19
CA PHE A 13 5.54 32.82 -12.02
C PHE A 13 4.12 33.42 -12.00
N ASN A 14 3.97 34.63 -12.51
CA ASN A 14 2.67 35.25 -12.68
C ASN A 14 2.28 35.25 -14.17
N TRP A 15 1.07 34.77 -14.43
CA TRP A 15 0.49 34.79 -15.78
C TRP A 15 -1.03 35.02 -15.70
N GLY A 16 -1.59 35.82 -16.60
CA GLY A 16 -3.02 36.15 -16.60
C GLY A 16 -3.50 36.82 -15.31
N GLY A 17 -2.63 37.54 -14.58
CA GLY A 17 -2.96 38.17 -13.30
C GLY A 17 -3.06 37.17 -12.12
N LYS A 18 -2.63 35.93 -12.31
CA LYS A 18 -2.63 34.88 -11.28
C LYS A 18 -1.22 34.35 -11.03
N LYS A 19 -0.98 33.87 -9.79
CA LYS A 19 0.25 33.20 -9.43
C LYS A 19 0.12 31.72 -9.76
N HIS A 20 1.09 31.20 -10.51
CA HIS A 20 1.22 29.79 -10.90
C HIS A 20 2.41 29.17 -10.20
N ALA A 21 2.24 27.98 -9.65
CA ALA A 21 3.32 27.13 -9.15
C ALA A 21 3.29 25.82 -9.94
N VAL A 22 4.19 25.74 -10.91
CA VAL A 22 4.28 24.61 -11.85
C VAL A 22 5.30 23.60 -11.38
N LEU A 23 4.95 22.34 -11.49
CA LEU A 23 5.83 21.18 -11.39
C LEU A 23 5.68 20.36 -12.69
N THR A 24 6.78 20.09 -13.35
CA THR A 24 6.83 19.18 -14.50
C THR A 24 8.05 18.28 -14.40
N GLY A 25 7.98 17.12 -14.99
CA GLY A 25 9.11 16.23 -14.96
C GLY A 25 8.95 15.04 -15.89
N VAL A 26 10.04 14.29 -15.94
CA VAL A 26 10.16 13.03 -16.66
C VAL A 26 10.73 11.99 -15.70
N ASP A 27 10.19 10.79 -15.76
CA ASP A 27 10.82 9.62 -15.16
C ASP A 27 11.00 8.50 -16.19
N TYR A 28 12.05 7.76 -15.99
CA TYR A 28 12.39 6.57 -16.73
C TYR A 28 12.60 5.42 -15.77
N TYR A 29 11.96 4.30 -16.06
CA TYR A 29 12.09 3.05 -15.32
C TYR A 29 12.41 1.92 -16.29
N ASP A 30 13.41 1.12 -15.94
CA ASP A 30 13.79 -0.09 -16.67
C ASP A 30 14.04 -1.22 -15.66
N ASP A 31 13.38 -2.34 -15.85
CA ASP A 31 13.50 -3.53 -15.01
C ASP A 31 13.83 -4.75 -15.88
N ASP A 32 14.97 -5.37 -15.60
CA ASP A 32 15.41 -6.65 -16.19
C ASP A 32 15.51 -7.69 -15.08
N ALA A 33 14.55 -8.62 -15.07
CA ALA A 33 14.44 -9.64 -14.06
C ALA A 33 14.50 -11.04 -14.67
N LYS A 34 15.15 -11.96 -13.94
CA LYS A 34 15.20 -13.38 -14.27
C LYS A 34 14.62 -14.19 -13.14
N ARG A 35 13.78 -15.14 -13.49
CA ARG A 35 13.16 -16.04 -12.51
C ARG A 35 13.44 -17.50 -12.93
N ASN A 36 13.95 -18.31 -12.00
CA ASN A 36 14.10 -19.73 -12.25
C ASN A 36 12.71 -20.39 -12.35
N GLN A 37 12.43 -21.02 -13.48
CA GLN A 37 11.20 -21.77 -13.71
C GLN A 37 11.13 -23.01 -12.82
N ASN A 38 12.26 -23.67 -12.57
CA ASN A 38 12.39 -24.92 -11.84
C ASN A 38 12.73 -24.66 -10.35
N TYR A 39 11.99 -23.75 -9.70
CA TYR A 39 12.24 -23.41 -8.29
C TYR A 39 11.65 -24.41 -7.29
N ALA A 40 10.69 -25.24 -7.70
CA ALA A 40 10.04 -26.19 -6.82
C ALA A 40 10.91 -27.43 -6.62
N ASN A 41 11.22 -27.76 -5.37
CA ASN A 41 11.84 -29.01 -5.03
C ASN A 41 10.77 -30.13 -5.06
N THR A 42 10.94 -31.12 -5.92
CA THR A 42 10.03 -32.26 -6.10
C THR A 42 10.32 -33.40 -5.13
N THR A 43 11.44 -33.35 -4.42
CA THR A 43 11.76 -34.38 -3.39
C THR A 43 10.74 -34.27 -2.26
N PRO A 44 10.12 -35.39 -1.87
CA PRO A 44 9.22 -35.42 -0.72
C PRO A 44 9.91 -34.88 0.53
N ARG A 45 9.23 -33.95 1.21
CA ARG A 45 9.73 -33.39 2.46
C ARG A 45 9.44 -34.35 3.62
N PRO A 46 10.39 -34.58 4.54
CA PRO A 46 10.11 -35.34 5.74
C PRO A 46 9.03 -34.65 6.57
N THR A 47 8.19 -35.42 7.19
CA THR A 47 7.20 -34.91 8.14
C THR A 47 7.90 -34.52 9.44
N THR A 48 7.43 -33.43 10.04
CA THR A 48 7.88 -32.97 11.35
C THR A 48 6.67 -32.73 12.26
N THR A 49 6.88 -32.64 13.55
CA THR A 49 5.84 -32.38 14.54
C THR A 49 6.04 -31.02 15.19
N VAL A 50 4.93 -30.45 15.66
CA VAL A 50 4.98 -29.22 16.48
C VAL A 50 5.79 -29.53 17.76
N GLY A 51 6.80 -28.73 18.05
CA GLY A 51 7.72 -28.93 19.17
C GLY A 51 9.04 -29.66 18.80
N THR A 52 9.11 -30.30 17.65
CA THR A 52 10.34 -30.87 17.08
C THR A 52 10.47 -30.47 15.60
N PRO A 53 10.60 -29.19 15.30
CA PRO A 53 10.58 -28.68 13.93
C PRO A 53 11.79 -29.13 13.10
N ASP A 54 12.91 -29.39 13.75
CA ASP A 54 14.09 -30.00 13.16
C ASP A 54 14.18 -31.47 13.60
N ASN A 55 13.95 -32.39 12.65
CA ASN A 55 14.08 -33.82 12.88
C ASN A 55 15.47 -34.38 12.47
N GLY A 56 16.41 -33.51 12.11
CA GLY A 56 17.75 -33.88 11.67
C GLY A 56 17.83 -34.57 10.29
N VAL A 57 16.70 -34.68 9.58
CA VAL A 57 16.66 -35.32 8.26
C VAL A 57 16.96 -34.31 7.17
N GLY A 58 18.05 -34.48 6.45
CA GLY A 58 18.39 -33.71 5.27
C GLY A 58 17.40 -33.96 4.13
N VAL A 59 17.01 -32.91 3.43
CA VAL A 59 16.20 -33.00 2.20
C VAL A 59 17.13 -32.84 1.01
N ALA A 60 17.20 -33.84 0.15
CA ALA A 60 17.94 -33.75 -1.10
C ALA A 60 17.33 -32.63 -2.00
N ASP A 61 18.19 -31.94 -2.72
CA ASP A 61 17.73 -30.98 -3.74
C ASP A 61 17.35 -31.75 -5.00
N GLY A 62 16.06 -32.00 -5.18
CA GLY A 62 15.47 -32.64 -6.36
C GLY A 62 14.96 -31.66 -7.40
N ARG A 63 15.41 -30.40 -7.36
CA ARG A 63 15.02 -29.44 -8.38
C ARG A 63 15.62 -29.80 -9.73
N ALA A 64 14.85 -29.64 -10.78
CA ALA A 64 15.35 -29.75 -12.14
C ALA A 64 16.42 -28.66 -12.42
N PRO A 65 17.30 -28.84 -13.43
CA PRO A 65 18.27 -27.85 -13.80
C PRO A 65 17.65 -26.46 -13.99
N VAL A 66 18.39 -25.43 -13.61
CA VAL A 66 17.93 -24.04 -13.66
C VAL A 66 17.56 -23.67 -15.11
N GLN A 67 16.35 -23.16 -15.25
CA GLN A 67 15.84 -22.58 -16.50
C GLN A 67 15.29 -21.20 -16.19
N TRP A 68 15.78 -20.19 -16.91
CA TRP A 68 15.44 -18.81 -16.65
C TRP A 68 14.29 -18.33 -17.53
N ASN A 69 13.21 -17.91 -16.89
CA ASN A 69 12.27 -16.99 -17.50
C ASN A 69 12.84 -15.58 -17.41
N THR A 70 12.72 -14.80 -18.46
CA THR A 70 13.13 -13.39 -18.48
C THR A 70 11.91 -12.49 -18.52
N PHE A 71 12.00 -11.41 -17.76
CA PHE A 71 11.02 -10.34 -17.75
C PHE A 71 11.76 -9.03 -17.95
N GLN A 72 11.28 -8.20 -18.85
CA GLN A 72 11.76 -6.85 -19.08
C GLN A 72 10.58 -5.89 -19.05
N ALA A 73 10.68 -4.80 -18.32
CA ALA A 73 9.70 -3.74 -18.30
C ALA A 73 10.38 -2.38 -18.42
N ARG A 74 9.76 -1.50 -19.20
CA ARG A 74 10.22 -0.12 -19.40
C ARG A 74 9.04 0.82 -19.30
N ASN A 75 9.20 1.92 -18.59
CA ASN A 75 8.24 3.00 -18.53
C ASN A 75 8.90 4.35 -18.77
N VAL A 76 8.27 5.18 -19.58
CA VAL A 76 8.59 6.60 -19.69
C VAL A 76 7.39 7.37 -19.21
N GLY A 77 7.54 8.10 -18.11
CA GLY A 77 6.52 8.95 -17.52
C GLY A 77 6.79 10.43 -17.78
N LEU A 78 5.80 11.16 -18.28
CA LEU A 78 5.82 12.62 -18.39
C LEU A 78 4.71 13.17 -17.53
N TYR A 79 4.98 14.19 -16.71
CA TYR A 79 3.95 14.79 -15.87
C TYR A 79 4.07 16.30 -15.80
N PHE A 80 2.91 16.91 -15.64
CA PHE A 80 2.75 18.34 -15.46
C PHE A 80 1.68 18.58 -14.39
N GLN A 81 1.94 19.52 -13.50
CA GLN A 81 0.96 20.02 -12.55
C GLN A 81 1.11 21.53 -12.41
N ASP A 82 0.01 22.22 -12.34
CA ASP A 82 -0.05 23.63 -11.98
C ASP A 82 -0.94 23.84 -10.75
N THR A 83 -0.45 24.64 -9.83
CA THR A 83 -1.21 25.17 -8.70
C THR A 83 -1.42 26.65 -8.91
N ILE A 84 -2.66 27.01 -9.27
CA ILE A 84 -3.06 28.37 -9.65
C ILE A 84 -3.72 29.05 -8.45
N SER A 85 -3.16 30.16 -7.98
CA SER A 85 -3.81 30.99 -6.96
C SER A 85 -4.92 31.79 -7.61
N LEU A 86 -6.18 31.35 -7.48
CA LEU A 86 -7.35 32.04 -8.02
C LEU A 86 -7.67 33.33 -7.25
N THR A 87 -7.51 33.26 -5.93
CA THR A 87 -7.56 34.39 -4.99
C THR A 87 -6.47 34.18 -3.92
N ASP A 88 -6.38 35.06 -2.95
CA ASP A 88 -5.45 34.91 -1.82
C ASP A 88 -5.76 33.66 -0.96
N THR A 89 -7.02 33.22 -0.97
CA THR A 89 -7.50 32.11 -0.15
C THR A 89 -7.86 30.86 -0.94
N LEU A 90 -8.05 30.96 -2.27
CA LEU A 90 -8.50 29.85 -3.10
C LEU A 90 -7.45 29.49 -4.16
N LYS A 91 -7.08 28.20 -4.21
CA LYS A 91 -6.16 27.67 -5.21
C LYS A 91 -6.81 26.51 -5.98
N LEU A 92 -6.54 26.45 -7.28
CA LEU A 92 -6.86 25.34 -8.15
C LEU A 92 -5.59 24.51 -8.40
N VAL A 93 -5.67 23.23 -8.26
CA VAL A 93 -4.63 22.29 -8.69
C VAL A 93 -5.13 21.52 -9.89
N ALA A 94 -4.36 21.49 -10.97
CA ALA A 94 -4.63 20.68 -12.15
C ALA A 94 -3.35 19.97 -12.58
N GLY A 95 -3.44 18.71 -12.91
CA GLY A 95 -2.27 17.93 -13.33
C GLY A 95 -2.66 16.78 -14.24
N LEU A 96 -1.71 16.38 -15.05
CA LEU A 96 -1.80 15.25 -15.95
C LEU A 96 -0.47 14.53 -15.97
N ARG A 97 -0.54 13.19 -15.91
CA ARG A 97 0.58 12.31 -16.17
C ARG A 97 0.27 11.40 -17.35
N TYR A 98 1.25 11.25 -18.20
CA TYR A 98 1.27 10.28 -19.30
C TYR A 98 2.35 9.24 -19.05
N ASP A 99 2.03 7.96 -19.20
CA ASP A 99 2.97 6.85 -19.13
C ASP A 99 2.93 6.02 -20.41
N ASP A 100 4.11 5.80 -21.03
CA ASP A 100 4.33 4.80 -22.08
C ASP A 100 5.03 3.59 -21.43
N PHE A 101 4.22 2.59 -21.11
CA PHE A 101 4.68 1.37 -20.45
C PHE A 101 4.77 0.23 -21.43
N LYS A 102 5.92 -0.46 -21.46
CA LYS A 102 6.15 -1.66 -22.26
C LYS A 102 6.74 -2.75 -21.38
N ALA A 103 6.25 -3.97 -21.53
CA ALA A 103 6.82 -5.12 -20.85
C ALA A 103 6.84 -6.34 -21.77
N SER A 104 7.81 -7.19 -21.59
CA SER A 104 7.95 -8.46 -22.29
C SER A 104 8.30 -9.58 -21.33
N TYR A 105 7.78 -10.74 -21.60
CA TYR A 105 8.06 -11.97 -20.87
C TYR A 105 8.45 -13.08 -21.86
N ARG A 106 9.48 -13.82 -21.54
CA ARG A 106 9.96 -14.96 -22.34
C ARG A 106 10.30 -16.12 -21.41
N ASN A 107 9.88 -17.32 -21.79
CA ASN A 107 10.38 -18.55 -21.15
C ASN A 107 11.60 -19.10 -21.91
N PRO A 108 12.35 -20.08 -21.32
CA PRO A 108 13.61 -20.52 -21.87
C PRO A 108 13.54 -21.08 -23.28
N ASN A 109 12.42 -21.71 -23.63
CA ASN A 109 12.20 -22.37 -24.94
C ASN A 109 11.45 -21.48 -25.93
N GLY A 110 11.09 -20.26 -25.56
CA GLY A 110 10.30 -19.36 -26.42
C GLY A 110 8.84 -19.82 -26.66
N SER A 111 8.41 -20.94 -26.06
CA SER A 111 7.04 -21.46 -26.22
C SER A 111 5.96 -20.58 -25.58
N LEU A 112 6.33 -19.79 -24.58
CA LEU A 112 5.49 -18.79 -23.97
C LEU A 112 6.19 -17.42 -24.04
N SER A 113 5.62 -16.54 -24.80
CA SER A 113 6.04 -15.15 -24.88
C SER A 113 4.83 -14.26 -24.74
N SER A 114 5.02 -13.14 -24.06
CA SER A 114 3.97 -12.13 -23.92
C SER A 114 4.60 -10.76 -24.01
N ASP A 115 4.01 -9.91 -24.80
CA ASP A 115 4.39 -8.50 -24.95
C ASP A 115 3.22 -7.64 -24.55
N ARG A 116 3.49 -6.54 -23.87
CA ARG A 116 2.49 -5.60 -23.41
C ARG A 116 2.93 -4.18 -23.72
N SER A 117 1.99 -3.35 -24.15
CA SER A 117 2.19 -1.92 -24.32
C SER A 117 0.92 -1.19 -23.88
N ASP A 118 1.08 -0.25 -22.96
CA ASP A 118 0.00 0.58 -22.45
C ASP A 118 0.39 2.06 -22.54
N SER A 119 -0.52 2.88 -23.05
CA SER A 119 -0.44 4.34 -23.03
C SER A 119 -1.48 4.86 -22.04
N LEU A 120 -1.04 5.41 -20.93
CA LEU A 120 -1.90 5.70 -19.78
C LEU A 120 -1.91 7.19 -19.48
N PHE A 121 -3.12 7.73 -19.25
CA PHE A 121 -3.32 9.13 -18.85
C PHE A 121 -3.95 9.20 -17.47
N SER A 122 -3.24 9.80 -16.51
CA SER A 122 -3.65 9.95 -15.12
C SER A 122 -3.93 11.41 -14.79
N PRO A 123 -5.16 11.91 -15.03
CA PRO A 123 -5.54 13.25 -14.61
C PRO A 123 -5.73 13.35 -13.11
N ARG A 124 -5.43 14.54 -12.56
CA ARG A 124 -5.75 14.93 -11.20
C ARG A 124 -6.22 16.37 -11.15
N ALA A 125 -7.12 16.66 -10.22
CA ALA A 125 -7.61 18.01 -9.99
C ALA A 125 -7.87 18.23 -8.50
N GLY A 126 -7.80 19.46 -8.04
CA GLY A 126 -8.10 19.78 -6.65
C GLY A 126 -8.42 21.27 -6.47
N LEU A 127 -9.22 21.54 -5.46
CA LEU A 127 -9.46 22.89 -4.94
C LEU A 127 -8.92 22.94 -3.51
N ILE A 128 -8.22 24.00 -3.17
CA ILE A 128 -7.69 24.26 -1.84
C ILE A 128 -8.20 25.62 -1.40
N PHE A 129 -8.90 25.65 -0.27
CA PHE A 129 -9.39 26.85 0.35
C PHE A 129 -8.66 27.08 1.68
N GLN A 130 -7.94 28.19 1.78
CA GLN A 130 -7.13 28.58 2.94
C GLN A 130 -7.61 29.96 3.44
N PRO A 131 -8.68 30.00 4.26
CA PRO A 131 -9.22 31.26 4.76
C PRO A 131 -8.26 32.02 5.66
N ASP A 132 -7.36 31.30 6.31
CA ASP A 132 -6.34 31.83 7.21
C ASP A 132 -5.06 30.98 7.17
N ALA A 133 -4.06 31.36 7.96
CA ALA A 133 -2.76 30.69 7.99
C ALA A 133 -2.75 29.38 8.81
N LEU A 134 -3.87 29.04 9.47
CA LEU A 134 -3.96 27.89 10.39
C LEU A 134 -4.88 26.80 9.84
N SER A 135 -5.72 27.10 8.86
CA SER A 135 -6.71 26.16 8.31
C SER A 135 -6.60 26.04 6.80
N SER A 136 -6.78 24.82 6.32
CA SER A 136 -6.78 24.46 4.91
C SER A 136 -7.84 23.42 4.65
N TYR A 137 -8.77 23.70 3.75
CA TYR A 137 -9.77 22.76 3.28
C TYR A 137 -9.45 22.37 1.84
N TYR A 138 -9.76 21.15 1.46
CA TYR A 138 -9.52 20.71 0.10
C TYR A 138 -10.58 19.74 -0.41
N LEU A 139 -10.74 19.75 -1.72
CA LEU A 139 -11.42 18.73 -2.50
C LEU A 139 -10.44 18.24 -3.56
N SER A 140 -10.23 16.93 -3.68
CA SER A 140 -9.33 16.36 -4.65
C SER A 140 -9.97 15.22 -5.43
N TYR A 141 -9.55 15.10 -6.68
CA TYR A 141 -9.83 13.98 -7.57
C TYR A 141 -8.53 13.50 -8.20
N GLY A 142 -8.33 12.19 -8.24
CA GLY A 142 -7.19 11.58 -8.88
C GLY A 142 -7.51 10.23 -9.47
N THR A 143 -6.72 9.83 -10.47
CA THR A 143 -6.79 8.52 -11.10
C THR A 143 -5.45 7.83 -11.06
N SER A 144 -5.47 6.50 -11.11
CA SER A 144 -4.28 5.67 -11.22
C SER A 144 -4.58 4.38 -12.00
N TYR A 145 -3.52 3.70 -12.40
CA TYR A 145 -3.60 2.48 -13.17
C TYR A 145 -2.74 1.39 -12.54
N ASN A 146 -3.16 0.14 -12.72
CA ASN A 146 -2.36 -1.03 -12.44
C ASN A 146 -2.22 -1.84 -13.73
N THR A 147 -1.03 -1.82 -14.31
CA THR A 147 -0.71 -2.57 -15.53
C THR A 147 -0.56 -4.06 -15.25
N SER A 148 -0.35 -4.46 -13.97
CA SER A 148 0.09 -5.81 -13.59
C SER A 148 1.36 -6.24 -14.32
N GLY A 149 2.19 -5.26 -14.69
CA GLY A 149 3.41 -5.44 -15.44
C GLY A 149 4.62 -5.63 -14.53
N ASP A 150 4.51 -6.54 -13.58
CA ASP A 150 5.63 -6.96 -12.74
C ASP A 150 5.98 -8.43 -12.98
N THR A 151 7.18 -8.83 -12.57
CA THR A 151 7.71 -10.18 -12.75
C THR A 151 6.79 -11.29 -12.27
N TYR A 152 5.96 -11.02 -11.25
CA TYR A 152 5.09 -12.04 -10.65
C TYR A 152 3.72 -12.09 -11.29
N GLN A 153 3.13 -10.95 -11.62
CA GLN A 153 1.79 -10.86 -12.18
C GLN A 153 1.78 -11.04 -13.69
N PHE A 154 2.85 -10.61 -14.36
CA PHE A 154 2.99 -10.72 -15.82
C PHE A 154 3.51 -12.07 -16.27
N SER A 155 4.13 -12.84 -15.37
CA SER A 155 4.59 -14.20 -15.66
C SER A 155 3.42 -15.06 -16.10
N PRO A 156 3.34 -15.52 -17.37
CA PRO A 156 2.41 -16.57 -17.74
C PRO A 156 2.78 -17.78 -16.90
N GLY A 157 1.92 -18.11 -15.94
CA GLY A 157 2.11 -19.27 -15.08
C GLY A 157 2.26 -20.55 -15.91
N LEU A 158 2.43 -21.64 -15.23
CA LEU A 158 2.56 -23.00 -15.82
C LEU A 158 1.30 -23.46 -16.61
N SER A 159 0.28 -22.60 -16.77
CA SER A 159 -0.92 -22.88 -17.54
C SER A 159 -1.18 -21.82 -18.60
N ASN A 160 -1.75 -22.22 -19.74
CA ASN A 160 -2.14 -21.35 -20.85
C ASN A 160 -3.08 -20.19 -20.46
N SER A 161 -3.71 -20.24 -19.28
CA SER A 161 -4.62 -19.20 -18.78
C SER A 161 -3.90 -17.89 -18.42
N THR A 162 -2.67 -17.95 -18.00
CA THR A 162 -1.92 -16.78 -17.53
C THR A 162 -1.33 -15.95 -18.67
N ALA A 163 -1.07 -16.57 -19.85
CA ALA A 163 -0.65 -15.85 -21.03
C ALA A 163 -1.77 -14.94 -21.59
N ARG A 164 -3.04 -15.24 -21.27
CA ARG A 164 -4.21 -14.46 -21.69
C ARG A 164 -4.42 -13.22 -20.84
N SER A 165 -4.05 -13.26 -19.55
CA SER A 165 -4.14 -12.10 -18.67
C SER A 165 -3.11 -11.02 -18.98
N ALA A 166 -2.00 -11.39 -19.58
CA ALA A 166 -0.95 -10.45 -19.98
C ALA A 166 -1.42 -9.42 -21.02
N ASN A 167 -2.41 -9.77 -21.84
CA ASN A 167 -2.96 -8.88 -22.89
C ASN A 167 -4.20 -8.10 -22.44
N THR A 168 -4.65 -8.25 -21.18
CA THR A 168 -5.78 -7.45 -20.69
C THR A 168 -5.36 -6.01 -20.43
N PRO A 169 -6.20 -5.01 -20.74
CA PRO A 169 -5.93 -3.60 -20.45
C PRO A 169 -5.65 -3.37 -18.96
N ALA A 170 -5.01 -2.24 -18.65
CA ALA A 170 -4.73 -1.84 -17.28
C ALA A 170 -6.01 -1.70 -16.44
N GLU A 171 -5.98 -2.21 -15.22
CA GLU A 171 -7.00 -1.90 -14.21
C GLU A 171 -6.92 -0.42 -13.86
N LYS A 172 -8.04 0.18 -13.49
CA LYS A 172 -8.15 1.61 -13.23
C LYS A 172 -8.66 1.87 -11.82
N SER A 173 -8.15 2.94 -11.20
CA SER A 173 -8.65 3.43 -9.93
C SER A 173 -8.94 4.93 -10.03
N ARG A 174 -9.93 5.38 -9.26
CA ARG A 174 -10.19 6.78 -9.04
C ARG A 174 -10.47 7.04 -7.56
N ASN A 175 -10.08 8.21 -7.10
CA ASN A 175 -10.33 8.66 -5.75
C ASN A 175 -10.92 10.06 -5.76
N ILE A 176 -11.93 10.27 -4.91
CA ILE A 176 -12.46 11.59 -4.56
C ILE A 176 -12.29 11.74 -3.07
N GLU A 177 -11.73 12.87 -2.64
CA GLU A 177 -11.49 13.13 -1.23
C GLU A 177 -11.79 14.58 -0.90
N ILE A 178 -12.48 14.81 0.21
CA ILE A 178 -12.69 16.11 0.81
C ILE A 178 -12.11 16.09 2.23
N GLY A 179 -11.38 17.13 2.59
CA GLY A 179 -10.76 17.16 3.90
C GLY A 179 -10.39 18.54 4.39
N GLY A 180 -9.88 18.57 5.62
CA GLY A 180 -9.35 19.76 6.26
C GLY A 180 -8.10 19.46 7.06
N LYS A 181 -7.20 20.42 7.11
CA LYS A 181 -5.98 20.42 7.95
C LYS A 181 -5.97 21.67 8.79
N PHE A 182 -5.68 21.48 10.08
CA PHE A 182 -5.77 22.55 11.08
C PHE A 182 -4.51 22.56 11.94
N GLU A 183 -3.79 23.67 11.93
CA GLU A 183 -2.69 23.90 12.84
C GLU A 183 -3.23 24.32 14.21
N LEU A 184 -2.87 23.58 15.24
CA LEU A 184 -3.36 23.75 16.61
C LEU A 184 -2.20 24.12 17.55
N PHE A 185 -2.56 24.68 18.71
CA PHE A 185 -1.59 24.96 19.79
C PHE A 185 -0.39 25.78 19.31
N GLU A 186 -0.66 26.91 18.64
CA GLU A 186 0.39 27.81 18.08
C GLU A 186 1.30 27.06 17.09
N ARG A 187 0.70 26.29 16.18
CA ARG A 187 1.39 25.47 15.16
C ARG A 187 2.23 24.30 15.70
N ARG A 188 2.00 23.91 16.96
CA ARG A 188 2.71 22.78 17.54
C ARG A 188 2.09 21.43 17.22
N ALA A 189 0.84 21.41 16.79
CA ALA A 189 0.16 20.20 16.36
C ALA A 189 -0.65 20.43 15.08
N LEU A 190 -0.78 19.38 14.29
CA LEU A 190 -1.57 19.33 13.07
C LEU A 190 -2.69 18.31 13.23
N LEU A 191 -3.93 18.74 13.04
CA LEU A 191 -5.11 17.88 12.90
C LEU A 191 -5.47 17.79 11.42
N GLY A 192 -5.63 16.58 10.92
CA GLY A 192 -6.17 16.27 9.60
C GLY A 192 -7.44 15.45 9.73
N VAL A 193 -8.46 15.80 8.94
CA VAL A 193 -9.70 15.03 8.80
C VAL A 193 -10.03 14.96 7.32
N ALA A 194 -10.33 13.75 6.82
CA ALA A 194 -10.73 13.55 5.44
C ALA A 194 -11.90 12.56 5.34
N ALA A 195 -12.73 12.73 4.33
CA ALA A 195 -13.68 11.74 3.87
C ALA A 195 -13.34 11.40 2.42
N PHE A 196 -13.31 10.11 2.10
CA PHE A 196 -12.89 9.63 0.79
C PHE A 196 -13.89 8.63 0.20
N TYR A 197 -13.89 8.57 -1.12
CA TYR A 197 -14.49 7.51 -1.92
C TYR A 197 -13.47 7.04 -2.95
N SER A 198 -13.01 5.80 -2.82
CA SER A 198 -12.06 5.16 -3.72
C SER A 198 -12.74 4.03 -4.46
N GLU A 199 -12.55 3.98 -5.77
CA GLU A 199 -13.12 2.95 -6.64
C GLU A 199 -12.04 2.33 -7.51
N LYS A 200 -12.02 1.02 -7.60
CA LYS A 200 -11.26 0.26 -8.58
C LYS A 200 -12.22 -0.37 -9.58
N TYR A 201 -11.96 -0.21 -10.86
CA TYR A 201 -12.79 -0.70 -11.95
C TYR A 201 -11.94 -1.27 -13.09
N ASN A 202 -12.56 -1.96 -14.02
CA ASN A 202 -11.86 -2.82 -14.97
C ASN A 202 -10.94 -3.81 -14.25
N GLU A 203 -11.38 -4.29 -13.08
CA GLU A 203 -10.63 -5.26 -12.31
C GLU A 203 -10.71 -6.63 -12.96
N ARG A 204 -9.61 -7.36 -12.97
CA ARG A 204 -9.53 -8.70 -13.54
C ARG A 204 -10.33 -9.68 -12.70
N ASN A 205 -11.24 -10.39 -13.36
CA ASN A 205 -11.97 -11.51 -12.81
C ASN A 205 -11.77 -12.73 -13.70
N THR A 206 -11.67 -13.91 -13.09
CA THR A 206 -11.65 -15.16 -13.83
C THR A 206 -13.01 -15.37 -14.51
N ASP A 207 -13.00 -15.72 -15.80
CA ASP A 207 -14.19 -16.07 -16.53
C ASP A 207 -14.84 -17.31 -15.90
N PRO A 208 -16.13 -17.28 -15.55
CA PRO A 208 -16.84 -18.46 -15.06
C PRO A 208 -16.94 -19.55 -16.14
N ASP A 209 -16.82 -19.22 -17.42
CA ASP A 209 -16.69 -20.22 -18.48
C ASP A 209 -15.27 -20.78 -18.51
N THR A 210 -15.10 -21.92 -17.85
CA THR A 210 -13.80 -22.60 -17.75
C THR A 210 -13.24 -23.06 -19.10
N ALA A 211 -14.07 -23.17 -20.15
CA ALA A 211 -13.63 -23.52 -21.50
C ALA A 211 -12.93 -22.33 -22.19
N ALA A 212 -13.38 -21.11 -21.94
CA ALA A 212 -12.77 -19.90 -22.47
C ALA A 212 -11.53 -19.48 -21.70
N GLN A 213 -11.47 -19.73 -20.41
CA GLN A 213 -10.36 -19.40 -19.49
C GLN A 213 -9.80 -17.97 -19.67
N GLN A 214 -10.67 -17.01 -19.93
CA GLN A 214 -10.29 -15.62 -20.13
C GLN A 214 -10.36 -14.87 -18.81
N GLU A 215 -9.51 -13.85 -18.66
CA GLU A 215 -9.71 -12.87 -17.61
C GLU A 215 -10.55 -11.71 -18.18
N LEU A 216 -11.66 -11.45 -17.52
CA LEU A 216 -12.57 -10.38 -17.89
C LEU A 216 -12.31 -9.14 -17.03
N LEU A 217 -12.32 -7.97 -17.66
CA LEU A 217 -12.25 -6.69 -16.95
C LEU A 217 -13.65 -6.23 -16.50
N SER A 218 -14.36 -7.08 -15.82
CA SER A 218 -15.73 -6.82 -15.36
C SER A 218 -15.82 -6.50 -13.87
N GLY A 219 -14.70 -6.59 -13.16
CA GLY A 219 -14.67 -6.34 -11.72
C GLY A 219 -14.71 -4.85 -11.40
N LYS A 220 -15.48 -4.54 -10.35
CA LYS A 220 -15.56 -3.21 -9.76
C LYS A 220 -15.72 -3.34 -8.27
N ARG A 221 -14.99 -2.54 -7.52
CA ARG A 221 -15.13 -2.41 -6.06
C ARG A 221 -14.90 -0.99 -5.59
N HIS A 222 -15.47 -0.65 -4.46
CA HIS A 222 -15.25 0.63 -3.82
C HIS A 222 -14.95 0.49 -2.32
N ALA A 223 -14.39 1.54 -1.76
CA ALA A 223 -14.27 1.78 -0.34
C ALA A 223 -14.53 3.25 -0.05
N ALA A 224 -15.41 3.54 0.90
CA ALA A 224 -15.73 4.87 1.36
C ALA A 224 -15.51 4.96 2.87
N GLY A 225 -14.90 6.04 3.31
CA GLY A 225 -14.54 6.16 4.71
C GLY A 225 -14.07 7.54 5.13
N MET A 226 -13.60 7.59 6.36
CA MET A 226 -13.02 8.80 6.96
C MET A 226 -11.66 8.48 7.57
N GLU A 227 -10.78 9.46 7.53
CA GLU A 227 -9.48 9.45 8.14
C GLU A 227 -9.32 10.59 9.12
N PHE A 228 -8.70 10.30 10.25
CA PHE A 228 -8.37 11.25 11.31
C PHE A 228 -6.89 11.12 11.65
N ASN A 229 -6.18 12.23 11.62
CA ASN A 229 -4.76 12.30 11.94
C ASN A 229 -4.50 13.46 12.89
N LEU A 230 -3.82 13.20 14.00
CA LEU A 230 -3.36 14.23 14.93
C LEU A 230 -1.90 13.97 15.25
N ALA A 231 -1.04 14.94 15.00
CA ALA A 231 0.39 14.80 15.25
C ALA A 231 0.95 16.10 15.81
N GLY A 232 1.71 16.02 16.90
CA GLY A 232 2.44 17.16 17.44
C GLY A 232 2.45 17.26 18.95
N ARG A 233 2.77 18.45 19.43
CA ARG A 233 2.91 18.77 20.85
C ARG A 233 1.64 19.42 21.38
N MET A 234 0.94 18.71 22.26
CA MET A 234 -0.23 19.23 22.96
C MET A 234 0.19 20.23 24.06
N THR A 235 1.32 19.97 24.69
CA THR A 235 1.98 20.86 25.65
C THR A 235 3.51 20.80 25.44
N PRO A 236 4.33 21.65 26.08
CA PRO A 236 5.78 21.54 26.00
C PRO A 236 6.35 20.17 26.41
N LYS A 237 5.60 19.43 27.23
CA LYS A 237 6.01 18.11 27.76
C LYS A 237 5.31 16.93 27.12
N TRP A 238 4.21 17.15 26.37
CA TRP A 238 3.34 16.09 25.88
C TRP A 238 3.22 16.10 24.38
N GLU A 239 3.64 15.00 23.74
CA GLU A 239 3.52 14.75 22.30
C GLU A 239 2.54 13.63 22.05
N VAL A 240 1.75 13.75 20.96
CA VAL A 240 0.75 12.78 20.54
C VAL A 240 0.86 12.56 19.03
N PHE A 241 0.76 11.31 18.65
CA PHE A 241 0.54 10.86 17.26
C PHE A 241 -0.67 9.93 17.28
N PHE A 242 -1.70 10.29 16.55
CA PHE A 242 -2.92 9.51 16.42
C PHE A 242 -3.29 9.44 14.95
N ASN A 243 -3.65 8.25 14.49
CA ASN A 243 -4.32 8.06 13.22
C ASN A 243 -5.45 7.05 13.39
N HIS A 244 -6.53 7.26 12.66
CA HIS A 244 -7.65 6.34 12.63
C HIS A 244 -8.31 6.39 11.25
N THR A 245 -8.50 5.22 10.64
CA THR A 245 -9.26 5.04 9.42
C THR A 245 -10.52 4.26 9.72
N TRP A 246 -11.65 4.82 9.35
CA TRP A 246 -12.97 4.20 9.44
C TRP A 246 -13.55 4.02 8.05
N ILE A 247 -13.74 2.78 7.62
CA ILE A 247 -14.31 2.39 6.33
C ILE A 247 -15.65 1.70 6.58
N PRO A 248 -16.74 2.43 6.80
CA PRO A 248 -18.07 1.82 7.02
C PRO A 248 -18.55 1.08 5.78
N ASP A 249 -18.32 1.63 4.61
CA ASP A 249 -18.80 1.10 3.34
C ASP A 249 -17.62 0.69 2.45
N ALA A 250 -17.58 -0.60 2.14
CA ALA A 250 -16.68 -1.18 1.15
C ALA A 250 -17.34 -2.42 0.57
N LYS A 251 -17.37 -2.52 -0.76
CA LYS A 251 -18.15 -3.54 -1.45
C LYS A 251 -17.54 -3.89 -2.80
N ILE A 252 -17.68 -5.16 -3.17
CA ILE A 252 -17.47 -5.63 -4.53
C ILE A 252 -18.77 -5.35 -5.30
N ASP A 253 -18.76 -4.34 -6.15
CA ASP A 253 -19.94 -3.86 -6.87
C ASP A 253 -20.29 -4.71 -8.06
N GLN A 254 -19.27 -5.22 -8.76
CA GLN A 254 -19.41 -6.07 -9.93
C GLN A 254 -18.39 -7.20 -9.88
N SER A 255 -18.85 -8.40 -10.19
CA SER A 255 -18.01 -9.58 -10.32
C SER A 255 -18.77 -10.64 -11.12
N ASN A 256 -18.05 -11.41 -11.95
CA ASN A 256 -18.57 -12.57 -12.66
C ASN A 256 -18.55 -13.85 -11.83
N VAL A 257 -18.01 -13.79 -10.60
CA VAL A 257 -17.93 -14.96 -9.72
C VAL A 257 -19.32 -15.28 -9.17
N ALA A 258 -19.73 -16.53 -9.30
CA ALA A 258 -21.04 -16.97 -8.81
C ALA A 258 -21.19 -16.75 -7.30
N ARG A 259 -22.37 -16.31 -6.86
CA ARG A 259 -22.66 -16.01 -5.45
C ARG A 259 -22.49 -17.21 -4.50
N ASN A 260 -22.71 -18.41 -4.98
CA ASN A 260 -22.54 -19.66 -4.23
C ASN A 260 -21.11 -20.19 -4.29
N SER A 261 -20.18 -19.48 -4.93
CA SER A 261 -18.78 -19.89 -4.97
C SER A 261 -18.18 -19.85 -3.56
N THR A 262 -17.69 -21.01 -3.12
CA THR A 262 -16.95 -21.16 -1.86
C THR A 262 -15.45 -21.26 -2.08
N GLY A 263 -15.04 -21.20 -3.36
CA GLY A 263 -13.64 -21.36 -3.75
C GLY A 263 -12.72 -20.27 -3.21
N THR A 264 -11.46 -20.63 -3.03
CA THR A 264 -10.39 -19.69 -2.75
C THR A 264 -10.16 -18.80 -3.97
N GLY A 265 -10.15 -17.49 -3.76
CA GLY A 265 -9.96 -16.52 -4.82
C GLY A 265 -11.24 -15.86 -5.33
N ALA A 266 -12.38 -16.27 -4.81
CA ALA A 266 -13.66 -15.73 -5.23
C ALA A 266 -13.86 -14.29 -4.73
N GLN A 267 -13.99 -13.36 -5.65
CA GLN A 267 -14.43 -11.99 -5.38
C GLN A 267 -15.92 -11.88 -5.71
N VAL A 268 -16.77 -12.24 -4.77
CA VAL A 268 -18.21 -12.33 -4.99
C VAL A 268 -18.88 -10.97 -4.86
N GLN A 269 -19.74 -10.63 -5.82
CA GLN A 269 -20.51 -9.38 -5.79
C GLN A 269 -21.34 -9.27 -4.52
N GLY A 270 -21.27 -8.10 -3.89
CA GLY A 270 -21.96 -7.79 -2.64
C GLY A 270 -21.11 -7.99 -1.39
N ASP A 271 -20.01 -8.73 -1.47
CA ASP A 271 -19.10 -8.93 -0.34
C ASP A 271 -18.22 -7.70 -0.10
N ARG A 272 -17.73 -7.60 1.13
CA ARG A 272 -16.66 -6.66 1.46
C ARG A 272 -15.34 -7.17 0.89
N PRO A 273 -14.54 -6.33 0.23
CA PRO A 273 -13.21 -6.72 -0.23
C PRO A 273 -12.36 -7.26 0.92
N GLY A 274 -11.57 -8.29 0.66
CA GLY A 274 -10.59 -8.79 1.61
C GLY A 274 -9.59 -7.72 2.02
N LEU A 275 -8.90 -7.91 3.15
CA LEU A 275 -7.88 -7.01 3.69
C LEU A 275 -8.38 -5.57 3.94
N THR A 276 -9.69 -5.39 4.09
CA THR A 276 -10.33 -4.09 4.27
C THR A 276 -11.07 -4.06 5.61
N PRO A 277 -10.40 -3.86 6.76
CA PRO A 277 -11.05 -3.77 8.05
C PRO A 277 -11.94 -2.53 8.13
N LYS A 278 -13.00 -2.59 8.97
CA LYS A 278 -13.86 -1.40 9.18
C LYS A 278 -13.15 -0.30 9.95
N HIS A 279 -12.27 -0.67 10.86
CA HIS A 279 -11.51 0.25 11.70
C HIS A 279 -10.07 -0.21 11.77
N SER A 280 -9.16 0.73 11.61
CA SER A 280 -7.73 0.56 11.87
C SER A 280 -7.13 1.87 12.34
N GLY A 281 -6.07 1.80 13.12
CA GLY A 281 -5.41 3.01 13.58
C GLY A 281 -4.30 2.74 14.56
N SER A 282 -3.59 3.79 14.90
CA SER A 282 -2.58 3.77 15.94
C SER A 282 -2.62 5.04 16.77
N PHE A 283 -2.21 4.90 17.98
CA PHE A 283 -2.00 5.98 18.92
C PHE A 283 -0.61 5.82 19.52
N TRP A 284 0.16 6.89 19.57
CA TRP A 284 1.43 6.95 20.28
C TRP A 284 1.49 8.25 21.06
N SER A 285 1.91 8.16 22.30
CA SER A 285 2.03 9.33 23.17
C SER A 285 3.33 9.28 23.96
N THR A 286 4.00 10.42 24.05
CA THR A 286 5.18 10.58 24.91
C THR A 286 5.01 11.73 25.86
N TYR A 287 5.53 11.58 27.09
CA TYR A 287 5.49 12.59 28.13
C TYR A 287 6.85 12.77 28.82
N ALA A 288 7.34 14.00 28.84
CA ALA A 288 8.54 14.34 29.58
C ALA A 288 8.19 14.50 31.10
N VAL A 289 8.44 13.44 31.85
CA VAL A 289 8.16 13.41 33.31
C VAL A 289 9.05 14.40 34.03
N THR A 290 10.35 14.38 33.69
CA THR A 290 11.37 15.35 34.15
C THR A 290 12.15 15.88 32.94
N SER A 291 13.14 16.74 33.17
CA SER A 291 14.08 17.16 32.13
C SER A 291 14.90 15.99 31.55
N SER A 292 15.13 14.95 32.34
CA SER A 292 15.95 13.79 31.98
C SER A 292 15.14 12.54 31.64
N VAL A 293 13.87 12.45 32.05
CA VAL A 293 13.05 11.24 31.88
C VAL A 293 11.87 11.51 30.97
N ARG A 294 11.78 10.75 29.90
CA ARG A 294 10.62 10.69 28.97
C ARG A 294 10.07 9.27 28.99
N VAL A 295 8.76 9.17 29.07
CA VAL A 295 8.03 7.90 28.94
C VAL A 295 7.12 7.96 27.73
N GLY A 296 6.79 6.82 27.17
CA GLY A 296 5.86 6.72 26.04
C GLY A 296 5.11 5.41 26.05
N ALA A 297 3.90 5.47 25.47
CA ALA A 297 3.09 4.28 25.23
C ALA A 297 2.34 4.45 23.91
N GLY A 298 2.10 3.33 23.26
CA GLY A 298 1.38 3.25 21.99
C GLY A 298 0.39 2.11 21.96
N LEU A 299 -0.63 2.27 21.13
CA LEU A 299 -1.65 1.27 20.83
C LEU A 299 -1.77 1.18 19.31
N THR A 300 -1.65 -0.02 18.77
CA THR A 300 -2.02 -0.32 17.37
C THR A 300 -3.26 -1.18 17.37
N TYR A 301 -4.26 -0.81 16.57
CA TYR A 301 -5.51 -1.53 16.41
C TYR A 301 -5.80 -1.82 14.94
N ARG A 302 -6.22 -3.05 14.66
CA ARG A 302 -6.78 -3.45 13.38
C ARG A 302 -8.02 -4.31 13.61
N GLY A 303 -9.14 -3.93 12.99
CA GLY A 303 -10.40 -4.67 13.04
C GLY A 303 -10.31 -6.02 12.31
N LYS A 304 -11.33 -6.85 12.51
CA LYS A 304 -11.43 -8.13 11.80
C LYS A 304 -11.45 -7.93 10.28
N GLN A 305 -10.85 -8.87 9.56
CA GLN A 305 -10.80 -8.85 8.10
C GLN A 305 -10.71 -10.26 7.53
N ASN A 306 -11.22 -10.43 6.32
CA ASN A 306 -11.04 -11.66 5.55
C ASN A 306 -9.75 -11.56 4.73
N PRO A 307 -9.03 -12.67 4.47
CA PRO A 307 -8.06 -12.73 3.40
C PRO A 307 -8.70 -12.42 2.05
N GLU A 308 -7.93 -11.94 1.10
CA GLU A 308 -8.45 -11.68 -0.23
C GLU A 308 -9.04 -12.95 -0.86
N GLY A 309 -10.25 -12.84 -1.41
CA GLY A 309 -10.94 -13.93 -2.05
C GLY A 309 -11.38 -15.06 -1.12
N GLN A 310 -11.45 -14.83 0.19
CA GLN A 310 -11.96 -15.80 1.17
C GLN A 310 -13.21 -15.28 1.89
N ARG A 311 -14.27 -16.08 1.83
CA ARG A 311 -15.56 -15.78 2.46
C ARG A 311 -15.81 -16.57 3.74
N SER A 312 -15.20 -17.75 3.85
CA SER A 312 -15.50 -18.75 4.87
C SER A 312 -14.84 -18.50 6.22
N TYR A 313 -13.76 -17.74 6.25
CA TYR A 313 -13.07 -17.42 7.50
C TYR A 313 -12.52 -15.99 7.51
N TYR A 314 -12.20 -15.52 8.69
CA TYR A 314 -11.63 -14.20 8.92
C TYR A 314 -10.55 -14.27 10.01
N ALA A 315 -9.62 -13.34 9.97
CA ALA A 315 -8.75 -13.08 11.10
C ALA A 315 -9.46 -12.14 12.08
N SER A 316 -9.44 -12.49 13.34
CA SER A 316 -9.96 -11.63 14.42
C SER A 316 -9.21 -10.32 14.45
N GLY A 317 -9.90 -9.26 14.84
CA GLY A 317 -9.25 -7.99 15.15
C GLY A 317 -8.27 -8.14 16.32
N PHE A 318 -7.26 -7.29 16.32
CA PHE A 318 -6.26 -7.28 17.39
C PHE A 318 -5.90 -5.85 17.80
N SER A 319 -5.32 -5.75 19.00
CA SER A 319 -4.58 -4.58 19.45
C SER A 319 -3.28 -5.00 20.08
N THR A 320 -2.21 -4.26 19.82
CA THR A 320 -0.91 -4.38 20.49
C THR A 320 -0.59 -3.09 21.22
N VAL A 321 0.11 -3.21 22.34
CA VAL A 321 0.58 -2.08 23.12
C VAL A 321 2.09 -2.09 23.12
N ASP A 322 2.69 -0.93 22.87
CA ASP A 322 4.12 -0.69 22.94
C ASP A 322 4.41 0.33 24.05
N ALA A 323 5.60 0.26 24.62
CA ALA A 323 6.02 1.19 25.68
C ALA A 323 7.48 1.59 25.50
N MET A 324 7.82 2.78 25.99
CA MET A 324 9.21 3.22 26.01
C MET A 324 9.54 4.06 27.26
N VAL A 325 10.79 4.00 27.67
CA VAL A 325 11.40 4.92 28.62
C VAL A 325 12.73 5.40 28.05
N GLU A 326 12.96 6.69 28.10
CA GLU A 326 14.22 7.31 27.70
C GLU A 326 14.76 8.09 28.89
N TYR A 327 16.06 7.90 29.17
CA TYR A 327 16.81 8.65 30.18
C TYR A 327 17.96 9.41 29.51
N ALA A 328 17.95 10.74 29.63
CA ALA A 328 19.04 11.60 29.18
C ALA A 328 20.02 11.79 30.31
N PHE A 329 21.25 11.32 30.17
CA PHE A 329 22.34 11.53 31.12
C PHE A 329 22.82 13.00 31.09
N ASP A 330 22.88 13.51 29.85
CA ASP A 330 23.25 14.89 29.54
C ASP A 330 22.65 15.29 28.17
N GLU A 331 23.02 16.46 27.63
CA GLU A 331 22.53 16.97 26.38
C GLU A 331 22.95 16.14 25.13
N LYS A 332 24.00 15.32 25.29
CA LYS A 332 24.56 14.52 24.20
C LYS A 332 24.24 13.04 24.30
N THR A 333 24.00 12.53 25.48
CA THR A 333 23.92 11.10 25.76
C THR A 333 22.57 10.71 26.34
N SER A 334 21.86 9.78 25.71
CA SER A 334 20.63 9.20 26.23
C SER A 334 20.59 7.68 26.06
N LEU A 335 19.90 7.01 26.96
CA LEU A 335 19.56 5.58 26.89
C LEU A 335 18.06 5.42 26.74
N LYS A 336 17.63 4.69 25.72
CA LYS A 336 16.23 4.41 25.48
C LYS A 336 15.95 2.91 25.50
N LEU A 337 14.96 2.52 26.29
CA LEU A 337 14.38 1.19 26.33
C LEU A 337 13.04 1.23 25.60
N ASN A 338 12.87 0.38 24.58
CA ASN A 338 11.59 0.14 23.93
C ASN A 338 11.14 -1.30 24.17
N VAL A 339 9.86 -1.47 24.43
CA VAL A 339 9.19 -2.77 24.50
C VAL A 339 8.07 -2.78 23.49
N SER A 340 8.19 -3.58 22.45
CA SER A 340 7.12 -3.78 21.46
C SER A 340 6.28 -4.98 21.83
N ASN A 341 4.98 -4.91 21.54
CA ASN A 341 3.99 -5.92 21.90
C ASN A 341 4.07 -6.32 23.39
N LEU A 342 3.93 -5.33 24.27
CA LEU A 342 4.14 -5.43 25.73
C LEU A 342 3.44 -6.64 26.36
N PHE A 343 2.24 -6.97 25.88
CA PHE A 343 1.41 -8.06 26.41
C PHE A 343 1.60 -9.40 25.67
N ASP A 344 2.60 -9.47 24.79
CA ASP A 344 2.91 -10.68 24.00
C ASP A 344 1.69 -11.24 23.25
N ARG A 345 0.90 -10.35 22.67
CA ARG A 345 -0.31 -10.72 21.93
C ARG A 345 0.05 -11.48 20.67
N VAL A 346 -0.51 -12.66 20.50
CA VAL A 346 -0.46 -13.41 19.24
C VAL A 346 -1.54 -12.88 18.30
N TYR A 347 -1.17 -12.51 17.08
CA TYR A 347 -2.07 -11.94 16.08
C TYR A 347 -1.63 -12.27 14.66
N ALA A 348 -2.56 -12.17 13.72
CA ALA A 348 -2.28 -12.32 12.30
C ALA A 348 -1.90 -10.95 11.71
N ASP A 349 -0.64 -10.76 11.35
CA ASP A 349 -0.15 -9.51 10.79
C ASP A 349 -0.46 -9.40 9.30
N ALA A 350 -0.04 -10.36 8.50
CA ALA A 350 -0.38 -10.45 7.08
C ALA A 350 -1.26 -11.67 6.81
N LEU A 351 -2.26 -11.49 5.96
CA LEU A 351 -3.21 -12.54 5.59
C LEU A 351 -3.04 -12.93 4.14
N TYR A 352 -3.05 -14.23 3.91
CA TYR A 352 -3.01 -14.86 2.60
C TYR A 352 -4.17 -15.85 2.46
N ARG A 353 -4.42 -16.30 1.24
CA ARG A 353 -5.38 -17.39 1.01
C ARG A 353 -4.87 -18.69 1.64
N GLY A 354 -5.42 -19.10 2.76
CA GLY A 354 -5.08 -20.36 3.41
C GLY A 354 -4.02 -20.31 4.49
N PHE A 355 -3.34 -19.19 4.71
CA PHE A 355 -2.41 -19.01 5.82
C PHE A 355 -2.28 -17.54 6.23
N TYR A 356 -1.62 -17.29 7.34
CA TYR A 356 -1.26 -15.94 7.80
C TYR A 356 0.18 -15.93 8.30
N THR A 357 0.80 -14.76 8.29
CA THR A 357 2.06 -14.51 8.98
C THR A 357 1.75 -14.02 10.38
N PRO A 358 2.22 -14.69 11.43
CA PRO A 358 2.11 -14.19 12.80
C PRO A 358 2.80 -12.84 12.94
N GLY A 359 2.22 -11.95 13.71
CA GLY A 359 2.89 -10.73 14.13
C GLY A 359 4.06 -10.99 15.07
N ALA A 360 4.94 -10.00 15.18
CA ALA A 360 6.10 -10.09 16.05
C ALA A 360 5.68 -10.32 17.52
N ALA A 361 6.35 -11.28 18.16
CA ALA A 361 6.24 -11.50 19.59
C ALA A 361 6.78 -10.27 20.37
N ARG A 362 6.56 -10.24 21.68
CA ARG A 362 7.16 -9.20 22.52
C ARG A 362 8.67 -9.14 22.31
N SER A 363 9.16 -7.94 22.06
CA SER A 363 10.59 -7.68 21.91
C SER A 363 11.03 -6.50 22.74
N VAL A 364 12.27 -6.53 23.17
CA VAL A 364 12.90 -5.49 23.96
C VAL A 364 14.12 -4.98 23.20
N GLN A 365 14.22 -3.67 23.05
CA GLN A 365 15.35 -3.02 22.40
C GLN A 365 15.92 -1.93 23.30
N VAL A 366 17.23 -1.96 23.48
CA VAL A 366 17.98 -0.91 24.19
C VAL A 366 18.80 -0.12 23.17
N THR A 367 18.68 1.19 23.20
CA THR A 367 19.41 2.10 22.32
C THR A 367 20.19 3.11 23.13
N LEU A 368 21.50 3.11 23.00
CA LEU A 368 22.37 4.17 23.49
C LEU A 368 22.62 5.16 22.34
N LYS A 369 22.30 6.43 22.56
CA LYS A 369 22.54 7.51 21.61
C LYS A 369 23.56 8.47 22.22
N THR A 370 24.60 8.77 21.47
CA THR A 370 25.58 9.81 21.82
C THR A 370 25.86 10.71 20.62
N ARG A 371 26.07 11.99 20.86
CA ARG A 371 26.44 12.99 19.84
C ARG A 371 27.86 13.48 20.19
N PHE A 372 28.71 13.46 19.20
CA PHE A 372 30.09 13.94 19.32
C PHE A 372 30.22 15.42 18.94
#